data_a054413b8bde7713787d1509b996c7aa
#
_entry.id   a054413b8bde7713787d1509b996c7aa
#
_cell.length_a   1.000
_cell.length_b   1.000
_cell.length_c   1.000
_cell.angle_alpha   90.00
_cell.angle_beta   90.00
_cell.angle_gamma   90.00
#
_symmetry.space_group_name_H-M   'P 1'
#
loop_
_entity.id
_entity.type
_entity.pdbx_description
1 polymer ?
#
loop_
_entity_poly.entity_id
_entity_poly.type
_entity_poly.pdbx_seq_one_letter_code
_entity_poly.pdbx_strand_id
1 'polypeptide(L)'
;MRWGVVYILFSSLFFSTTISAQSVPFSPGKWVKIAVSKQGVYQVTGAQLKSWGLTVPFPSAQLQLFNLNTANLVEKVSANMGVGFNENAIEMQDGGDGQFDNQDYFLFYSQGNIQWKWNGALQLFEHRKNVHGDSVYYFISLGKDGKRIQKPDSNYIANTTTDVFDERWVMEKDTINILNSGQIWWGPAMGLGIGKQAKITTPLNMEGLVNPSDLIFKLNYAAASTANAANFELTLNDQKLRTTIVAPISGYIYDDAANIVLDTFRVPLSDNLMRTNLVTANLGVGYVSANTNSTGWINYITLQAKRKIGFYGGA
;
A
#
# COMPACT_ATOMS: atom_id res chain seq x y z
N MET A 1 71.40 24.71 38.97
CA MET A 1 70.53 23.83 38.25
C MET A 1 69.11 24.21 38.57
N ARG A 2 68.36 24.85 37.60
CA ARG A 2 66.94 25.21 37.76
C ARG A 2 66.13 24.28 36.87
N TRP A 3 65.23 23.51 37.48
CA TRP A 3 64.28 22.66 36.76
C TRP A 3 63.08 23.49 36.42
N GLY A 4 62.82 23.67 35.12
CA GLY A 4 61.61 24.28 34.64
C GLY A 4 60.55 23.20 34.48
N VAL A 5 59.42 23.39 35.15
CA VAL A 5 58.20 22.56 34.99
C VAL A 5 57.39 23.13 33.82
N VAL A 6 57.24 22.33 32.76
CA VAL A 6 56.37 22.67 31.61
C VAL A 6 54.96 22.15 31.90
N TYR A 7 54.00 23.05 32.07
CA TYR A 7 52.59 22.73 32.16
C TYR A 7 52.03 22.64 30.72
N ILE A 8 51.66 21.42 30.29
CA ILE A 8 50.90 21.21 29.07
C ILE A 8 49.42 21.37 29.43
N LEU A 9 48.83 22.49 29.00
CA LEU A 9 47.39 22.70 29.07
C LEU A 9 46.73 21.89 27.94
N PHE A 10 46.03 20.80 28.30
CA PHE A 10 45.19 20.07 27.39
C PHE A 10 43.85 20.82 27.25
N SER A 11 43.72 21.62 26.20
CA SER A 11 42.45 22.24 25.81
C SER A 11 41.59 21.20 25.11
N SER A 12 40.65 20.57 25.84
CA SER A 12 39.62 19.71 25.26
C SER A 12 38.59 20.59 24.55
N LEU A 13 38.70 20.69 23.24
CA LEU A 13 37.65 21.21 22.39
C LEU A 13 36.45 20.25 22.45
N PHE A 14 35.44 20.61 23.24
CA PHE A 14 34.11 19.99 23.13
C PHE A 14 33.46 20.44 21.83
N PHE A 15 33.50 19.59 20.80
CA PHE A 15 32.65 19.72 19.66
C PHE A 15 31.20 19.39 20.10
N SER A 16 30.42 20.39 20.41
CA SER A 16 28.98 20.24 20.54
C SER A 16 28.41 19.95 19.17
N THR A 17 28.22 18.67 18.82
CA THR A 17 27.35 18.30 17.71
C THR A 17 25.94 18.66 18.13
N THR A 18 25.36 19.68 17.52
CA THR A 18 23.93 19.95 17.64
C THR A 18 23.18 18.77 17.04
N ILE A 19 22.67 17.89 17.90
CA ILE A 19 21.71 16.89 17.50
C ILE A 19 20.44 17.68 17.17
N SER A 20 20.19 17.90 15.87
CA SER A 20 18.91 18.43 15.40
C SER A 20 17.86 17.35 15.61
N ALA A 21 17.17 17.41 16.73
CA ALA A 21 15.98 16.61 16.91
C ALA A 21 14.95 17.04 15.86
N GLN A 22 14.41 16.09 15.14
CA GLN A 22 13.36 16.34 14.16
C GLN A 22 12.19 17.02 14.86
N SER A 23 11.89 18.27 14.51
CA SER A 23 10.79 19.01 15.10
C SER A 23 9.48 18.35 14.69
N VAL A 24 8.80 17.75 15.65
CA VAL A 24 7.44 17.26 15.44
C VAL A 24 6.52 18.49 15.47
N PRO A 25 5.62 18.68 14.49
CA PRO A 25 4.76 19.87 14.42
C PRO A 25 3.63 19.87 15.45
N PHE A 26 3.71 19.01 16.47
CA PHE A 26 2.71 18.96 17.53
C PHE A 26 2.85 20.20 18.43
N SER A 27 2.23 21.30 17.99
CA SER A 27 2.01 22.46 18.88
C SER A 27 1.05 22.08 20.02
N PRO A 28 1.12 22.78 21.16
CA PRO A 28 0.12 22.62 22.21
C PRO A 28 -1.29 22.79 21.64
N GLY A 29 -2.19 21.84 21.90
CA GLY A 29 -3.55 21.87 21.38
C GLY A 29 -4.16 20.47 21.25
N LYS A 30 -5.38 20.40 20.77
CA LYS A 30 -6.08 19.15 20.50
C LYS A 30 -5.68 18.62 19.10
N TRP A 31 -5.35 17.34 19.06
CA TRP A 31 -5.04 16.63 17.86
C TRP A 31 -5.98 15.42 17.71
N VAL A 32 -6.50 15.23 16.51
CA VAL A 32 -7.28 14.05 16.15
C VAL A 32 -6.43 13.19 15.22
N LYS A 33 -6.26 11.91 15.57
CA LYS A 33 -5.59 10.91 14.74
C LYS A 33 -6.64 10.05 14.05
N ILE A 34 -6.59 9.98 12.73
CA ILE A 34 -7.45 9.11 11.90
C ILE A 34 -6.61 8.07 11.18
N ALA A 35 -7.15 6.86 11.01
CA ALA A 35 -6.53 5.76 10.31
C ALA A 35 -7.23 5.53 8.97
N VAL A 36 -6.45 5.37 7.91
CA VAL A 36 -6.93 5.14 6.54
C VAL A 36 -6.19 3.96 5.95
N SER A 37 -6.92 2.93 5.50
CA SER A 37 -6.33 1.71 4.95
C SER A 37 -6.30 1.67 3.43
N LYS A 38 -7.26 2.28 2.75
CA LYS A 38 -7.42 2.20 1.30
C LYS A 38 -7.03 3.50 0.59
N GLN A 39 -6.63 3.39 -0.66
CA GLN A 39 -6.49 4.53 -1.55
C GLN A 39 -7.87 5.12 -1.88
N GLY A 40 -7.99 6.45 -1.86
CA GLY A 40 -9.22 7.12 -2.23
C GLY A 40 -9.33 8.55 -1.72
N VAL A 41 -10.46 9.19 -2.05
CA VAL A 41 -10.85 10.49 -1.52
C VAL A 41 -11.72 10.26 -0.28
N TYR A 42 -11.38 10.92 0.80
CA TYR A 42 -12.06 10.81 2.09
C TYR A 42 -12.73 12.11 2.44
N GLN A 43 -13.93 12.00 2.99
CA GLN A 43 -14.70 13.11 3.54
C GLN A 43 -14.66 13.07 5.06
N VAL A 44 -14.42 14.22 5.68
CA VAL A 44 -14.54 14.39 7.13
C VAL A 44 -15.48 15.57 7.40
N THR A 45 -16.53 15.32 8.16
CA THR A 45 -17.55 16.33 8.49
C THR A 45 -17.26 17.04 9.81
N GLY A 46 -17.83 18.22 9.99
CA GLY A 46 -17.75 18.97 11.26
C GLY A 46 -18.37 18.19 12.42
N ALA A 47 -19.47 17.47 12.16
CA ALA A 47 -20.08 16.59 13.16
C ALA A 47 -19.12 15.48 13.63
N GLN A 48 -18.33 14.89 12.72
CA GLN A 48 -17.30 13.92 13.08
C GLN A 48 -16.17 14.55 13.90
N LEU A 49 -15.67 15.73 13.48
CA LEU A 49 -14.63 16.44 14.24
C LEU A 49 -15.07 16.76 15.67
N LYS A 50 -16.34 17.18 15.82
CA LYS A 50 -16.94 17.42 17.15
C LYS A 50 -17.01 16.14 17.97
N SER A 51 -17.42 15.02 17.38
CA SER A 51 -17.47 13.71 18.06
C SER A 51 -16.10 13.23 18.50
N TRP A 52 -15.04 13.60 17.79
CA TRP A 52 -13.64 13.31 18.12
C TRP A 52 -13.01 14.32 19.08
N GLY A 53 -13.80 15.29 19.56
CA GLY A 53 -13.41 16.21 20.63
C GLY A 53 -12.87 17.55 20.20
N LEU A 54 -12.90 17.92 18.91
CA LEU A 54 -12.63 19.28 18.47
C LEU A 54 -13.82 20.20 18.77
N THR A 55 -13.55 21.44 19.10
CA THR A 55 -14.60 22.44 19.28
C THR A 55 -15.06 22.92 17.92
N VAL A 56 -16.33 22.79 17.61
CA VAL A 56 -16.99 23.25 16.39
C VAL A 56 -18.14 24.21 16.79
N PRO A 57 -18.33 25.37 16.15
CA PRO A 57 -17.64 25.86 14.96
C PRO A 57 -16.26 26.48 15.24
N PHE A 58 -15.46 26.64 14.18
CA PHE A 58 -14.17 27.33 14.19
C PHE A 58 -13.89 27.96 12.79
N PRO A 59 -12.99 28.97 12.68
CA PRO A 59 -12.61 29.53 11.38
C PRO A 59 -12.03 28.47 10.45
N SER A 60 -12.64 28.28 9.26
CA SER A 60 -12.26 27.25 8.28
C SER A 60 -10.78 27.29 7.91
N ALA A 61 -10.18 28.47 7.84
CA ALA A 61 -8.76 28.65 7.53
C ALA A 61 -7.83 27.93 8.52
N GLN A 62 -8.26 27.73 9.78
CA GLN A 62 -7.42 27.12 10.82
C GLN A 62 -7.26 25.61 10.70
N LEU A 63 -8.11 24.93 9.91
CA LEU A 63 -8.07 23.48 9.78
C LEU A 63 -6.83 23.02 9.00
N GLN A 64 -6.04 22.15 9.63
CA GLN A 64 -4.81 21.59 9.08
C GLN A 64 -4.86 20.08 9.12
N LEU A 65 -4.36 19.43 8.07
CA LEU A 65 -4.23 17.99 7.95
C LEU A 65 -2.77 17.61 7.72
N PHE A 66 -2.24 16.74 8.54
CA PHE A 66 -0.84 16.30 8.45
C PHE A 66 -0.74 14.80 8.28
N ASN A 67 0.29 14.33 7.58
CA ASN A 67 0.73 12.95 7.60
C ASN A 67 2.26 12.85 7.41
N LEU A 68 2.78 11.64 7.56
CA LEU A 68 4.10 11.29 7.06
C LEU A 68 3.95 11.07 5.54
N ASN A 69 4.56 11.86 4.68
CA ASN A 69 4.43 11.79 3.20
C ASN A 69 4.88 10.45 2.59
N THR A 70 4.94 9.40 3.39
CA THR A 70 5.22 8.05 2.95
C THR A 70 4.26 7.09 3.63
N ALA A 71 3.61 6.23 2.86
CA ALA A 71 2.83 5.12 3.42
C ALA A 71 3.76 4.07 4.06
N ASN A 72 5.02 4.02 3.64
CA ASN A 72 5.99 3.02 4.07
C ASN A 72 7.18 3.69 4.74
N LEU A 73 7.33 3.47 6.03
CA LEU A 73 8.55 3.79 6.74
C LEU A 73 9.70 2.91 6.22
N VAL A 74 10.91 3.46 6.20
CA VAL A 74 12.09 2.67 5.85
C VAL A 74 12.46 1.74 7.03
N GLU A 75 12.85 0.51 6.73
CA GLU A 75 13.22 -0.47 7.73
C GLU A 75 14.54 -0.13 8.44
N LYS A 76 15.48 0.51 7.73
CA LYS A 76 16.78 0.89 8.27
C LYS A 76 16.71 2.25 8.95
N VAL A 77 16.87 2.29 10.26
CA VAL A 77 16.90 3.52 11.08
C VAL A 77 18.05 4.47 10.66
N SER A 78 19.15 3.93 10.12
CA SER A 78 20.29 4.71 9.62
C SER A 78 20.03 5.42 8.29
N ALA A 79 18.99 5.05 7.55
CA ALA A 79 18.61 5.76 6.35
C ALA A 79 18.05 7.14 6.75
N ASN A 80 18.67 8.20 6.22
CA ASN A 80 18.13 9.55 6.42
C ASN A 80 16.73 9.59 5.83
N MET A 81 15.73 9.56 6.70
CA MET A 81 14.36 9.22 6.29
C MET A 81 13.71 10.33 5.49
N GLY A 82 14.20 11.57 5.57
CA GLY A 82 13.49 12.71 4.94
C GLY A 82 12.01 12.75 5.32
N VAL A 83 11.62 11.90 6.30
CA VAL A 83 10.24 11.67 6.69
C VAL A 83 9.91 12.72 7.73
N GLY A 84 9.29 13.79 7.26
CA GLY A 84 8.73 14.81 8.15
C GLY A 84 7.20 14.70 8.17
N PHE A 85 6.61 15.20 9.22
CA PHE A 85 5.20 15.55 9.23
C PHE A 85 4.99 16.67 8.22
N ASN A 86 4.26 16.38 7.15
CA ASN A 86 3.94 17.35 6.12
C ASN A 86 2.46 17.68 6.16
N GLU A 87 2.16 18.94 5.97
CA GLU A 87 0.78 19.39 5.84
C GLU A 87 0.25 19.09 4.45
N ASN A 88 -0.87 18.38 4.39
CA ASN A 88 -1.60 18.04 3.17
C ASN A 88 -2.61 19.14 2.84
N ALA A 89 -2.70 19.48 1.56
CA ALA A 89 -3.77 20.35 1.07
C ALA A 89 -5.11 19.60 1.11
N ILE A 90 -6.16 20.29 1.53
CA ILE A 90 -7.53 19.81 1.61
C ILE A 90 -8.45 20.66 0.74
N GLU A 91 -9.54 20.05 0.26
CA GLU A 91 -10.66 20.76 -0.37
C GLU A 91 -11.69 21.06 0.70
N MET A 92 -11.94 22.34 0.95
CA MET A 92 -12.85 22.80 1.98
C MET A 92 -14.23 23.11 1.41
N GLN A 93 -15.28 22.69 2.12
CA GLN A 93 -16.69 22.98 1.82
C GLN A 93 -17.35 23.50 3.10
N ASP A 94 -17.28 24.81 3.30
CA ASP A 94 -17.76 25.55 4.49
C ASP A 94 -18.91 26.52 4.19
N GLY A 95 -19.65 26.27 3.11
CA GLY A 95 -20.75 27.15 2.71
C GLY A 95 -20.33 28.53 2.22
N GLY A 96 -19.02 28.89 2.30
CA GLY A 96 -18.45 30.15 1.88
C GLY A 96 -18.53 31.24 2.94
N ASP A 97 -18.89 30.93 4.19
CA ASP A 97 -18.98 31.90 5.30
C ASP A 97 -17.70 32.03 6.13
N GLY A 98 -16.72 31.14 5.84
CA GLY A 98 -15.42 31.13 6.51
C GLY A 98 -15.44 30.50 7.91
N GLN A 99 -16.54 29.86 8.29
CA GLN A 99 -16.68 29.08 9.51
C GLN A 99 -16.86 27.61 9.14
N PHE A 100 -16.28 26.72 9.92
CA PHE A 100 -16.47 25.28 9.77
C PHE A 100 -17.40 24.76 10.86
N ASP A 101 -18.61 24.43 10.48
CA ASP A 101 -19.66 23.99 11.39
C ASP A 101 -19.98 22.49 11.27
N ASN A 102 -21.04 22.02 11.94
CA ASN A 102 -21.39 20.60 11.97
C ASN A 102 -21.79 20.02 10.61
N GLN A 103 -22.29 20.84 9.67
CA GLN A 103 -22.79 20.41 8.37
C GLN A 103 -21.71 20.48 7.29
N ASP A 104 -20.65 21.20 7.56
CA ASP A 104 -19.52 21.35 6.66
C ASP A 104 -18.65 20.10 6.59
N TYR A 105 -17.85 20.03 5.56
CA TYR A 105 -16.91 18.94 5.38
C TYR A 105 -15.65 19.39 4.63
N PHE A 106 -14.59 18.62 4.77
CA PHE A 106 -13.45 18.72 3.89
C PHE A 106 -13.14 17.37 3.24
N LEU A 107 -12.50 17.44 2.06
CA LEU A 107 -12.03 16.27 1.31
C LEU A 107 -10.52 16.26 1.30
N PHE A 108 -9.96 15.05 1.38
CA PHE A 108 -8.53 14.83 1.17
C PHE A 108 -8.30 13.49 0.45
N TYR A 109 -7.19 13.40 -0.26
CA TYR A 109 -6.79 12.16 -0.91
C TYR A 109 -5.79 11.39 -0.05
N SER A 110 -6.02 10.08 0.09
CA SER A 110 -5.10 9.15 0.71
C SER A 110 -4.59 8.12 -0.29
N GLN A 111 -3.29 7.84 -0.27
CA GLN A 111 -2.71 6.72 -1.03
C GLN A 111 -3.00 5.36 -0.38
N GLY A 112 -3.53 5.32 0.85
CA GLY A 112 -3.70 4.09 1.62
C GLY A 112 -2.36 3.48 2.05
N ASN A 113 -2.41 2.22 2.49
CA ASN A 113 -1.25 1.47 2.99
C ASN A 113 -0.44 0.76 1.89
N ILE A 114 -0.85 0.87 0.62
CA ILE A 114 -0.18 0.28 -0.53
C ILE A 114 0.28 1.40 -1.47
N GLN A 115 1.58 1.45 -1.70
CA GLN A 115 2.18 2.35 -2.69
C GLN A 115 2.44 1.61 -3.99
N TRP A 116 2.31 2.31 -5.11
CA TRP A 116 2.63 1.80 -6.43
C TRP A 116 3.74 2.63 -7.07
N LYS A 117 4.73 1.96 -7.61
CA LYS A 117 5.83 2.58 -8.33
C LYS A 117 5.95 1.97 -9.72
N TRP A 118 6.05 2.82 -10.74
CA TRP A 118 6.30 2.37 -12.10
C TRP A 118 7.71 1.78 -12.23
N ASN A 119 7.81 0.58 -12.77
CA ASN A 119 9.06 -0.06 -13.14
C ASN A 119 9.20 -0.05 -14.67
N GLY A 120 10.03 0.86 -15.19
CA GLY A 120 10.21 1.02 -16.64
C GLY A 120 10.87 -0.17 -17.33
N ALA A 121 11.68 -0.97 -16.62
CA ALA A 121 12.30 -2.17 -17.19
C ALA A 121 11.30 -3.31 -17.40
N LEU A 122 10.35 -3.47 -16.49
CA LEU A 122 9.31 -4.49 -16.55
C LEU A 122 8.02 -4.01 -17.22
N GLN A 123 7.91 -2.70 -17.49
CA GLN A 123 6.71 -2.06 -18.04
C GLN A 123 5.44 -2.42 -17.25
N LEU A 124 5.52 -2.29 -15.91
CA LEU A 124 4.43 -2.53 -14.97
C LEU A 124 4.62 -1.70 -13.69
N PHE A 125 3.58 -1.59 -12.89
CA PHE A 125 3.66 -1.02 -11.56
C PHE A 125 4.01 -2.11 -10.53
N GLU A 126 4.95 -1.80 -9.65
CA GLU A 126 5.26 -2.60 -8.49
C GLU A 126 4.60 -2.01 -7.24
N HIS A 127 3.96 -2.86 -6.46
CA HIS A 127 3.36 -2.44 -5.21
C HIS A 127 4.35 -2.62 -4.05
N ARG A 128 4.13 -1.83 -3.02
CA ARG A 128 4.79 -1.96 -1.72
C ARG A 128 3.76 -1.73 -0.63
N LYS A 129 3.45 -2.76 0.12
CA LYS A 129 2.57 -2.69 1.29
C LYS A 129 3.33 -2.17 2.50
N ASN A 130 2.65 -1.44 3.39
CA ASN A 130 3.21 -1.01 4.66
C ASN A 130 3.41 -2.22 5.58
N VAL A 131 4.66 -2.55 5.88
CA VAL A 131 5.02 -3.69 6.76
C VAL A 131 4.75 -3.41 8.24
N HIS A 132 4.54 -2.16 8.63
CA HIS A 132 4.33 -1.74 10.02
C HIS A 132 2.85 -1.65 10.42
N GLY A 133 1.93 -1.88 9.48
CA GLY A 133 0.49 -1.85 9.76
C GLY A 133 -0.38 -1.72 8.52
N ASP A 134 -1.66 -1.98 8.72
CA ASP A 134 -2.66 -1.98 7.65
C ASP A 134 -3.27 -0.60 7.37
N SER A 135 -2.76 0.45 8.01
CA SER A 135 -3.27 1.80 7.86
C SER A 135 -2.15 2.84 7.81
N VAL A 136 -2.41 3.91 7.09
CA VAL A 136 -1.67 5.17 7.20
C VAL A 136 -2.45 6.12 8.10
N TYR A 137 -1.73 6.97 8.83
CA TYR A 137 -2.33 7.85 9.81
C TYR A 137 -2.25 9.29 9.36
N TYR A 138 -3.38 9.99 9.53
CA TYR A 138 -3.48 11.43 9.36
C TYR A 138 -3.77 12.07 10.70
N PHE A 139 -3.32 13.32 10.85
CA PHE A 139 -3.45 14.09 12.08
C PHE A 139 -4.11 15.41 11.75
N ILE A 140 -5.21 15.69 12.39
CA ILE A 140 -6.00 16.91 12.22
C ILE A 140 -5.76 17.80 13.42
N SER A 141 -5.50 19.09 13.17
CA SER A 141 -5.35 20.12 14.20
C SER A 141 -5.89 21.44 13.72
N LEU A 142 -6.06 22.36 14.65
CA LEU A 142 -6.39 23.74 14.38
C LEU A 142 -5.13 24.59 14.61
N GLY A 143 -4.69 25.30 13.59
CA GLY A 143 -3.51 26.14 13.64
C GLY A 143 -3.78 27.53 13.06
N LYS A 144 -2.79 28.05 12.34
CA LYS A 144 -2.96 29.21 11.49
C LYS A 144 -3.48 28.79 10.12
N ASP A 145 -3.14 29.44 9.06
CA ASP A 145 -3.65 29.17 7.72
C ASP A 145 -3.28 27.76 7.21
N GLY A 146 -4.27 26.88 7.13
CA GLY A 146 -4.11 25.52 6.62
C GLY A 146 -4.03 25.49 5.09
N LYS A 147 -3.33 24.48 4.56
CA LYS A 147 -3.17 24.29 3.11
C LYS A 147 -4.47 23.89 2.42
N ARG A 148 -4.73 24.52 1.26
CA ARG A 148 -5.91 24.22 0.42
C ARG A 148 -5.47 23.73 -0.95
N ILE A 149 -6.29 22.86 -1.54
CA ILE A 149 -6.11 22.41 -2.93
C ILE A 149 -6.35 23.63 -3.82
N GLN A 150 -5.34 23.93 -4.64
CA GLN A 150 -5.44 25.00 -5.62
C GLN A 150 -6.21 24.51 -6.83
N LYS A 151 -7.22 25.25 -7.28
CA LYS A 151 -7.87 24.97 -8.55
C LYS A 151 -6.88 25.28 -9.69
N PRO A 152 -6.78 24.42 -10.70
CA PRO A 152 -5.94 24.70 -11.86
C PRO A 152 -6.47 25.96 -12.57
N ASP A 153 -5.57 26.68 -13.23
CA ASP A 153 -5.94 27.83 -14.05
C ASP A 153 -6.93 27.37 -15.15
N SER A 154 -8.04 28.07 -15.30
CA SER A 154 -9.08 27.75 -16.29
C SER A 154 -8.61 27.87 -17.74
N ASN A 155 -7.44 28.47 -17.98
CA ASN A 155 -6.85 28.66 -19.30
C ASN A 155 -5.97 27.51 -19.78
N TYR A 156 -5.92 26.40 -19.04
CA TYR A 156 -5.14 25.23 -19.48
C TYR A 156 -5.81 24.58 -20.70
N ILE A 157 -5.12 24.62 -21.85
CA ILE A 157 -5.53 23.92 -23.07
C ILE A 157 -4.86 22.54 -23.05
N ALA A 158 -5.67 21.49 -22.98
CA ALA A 158 -5.18 20.13 -23.06
C ALA A 158 -4.71 19.81 -24.49
N ASN A 159 -3.44 19.38 -24.64
CA ASN A 159 -2.89 18.98 -25.94
C ASN A 159 -3.27 17.54 -26.31
N THR A 160 -3.63 16.73 -25.33
CA THR A 160 -4.03 15.32 -25.49
C THR A 160 -5.16 14.99 -24.55
N THR A 161 -6.01 14.06 -24.98
CA THR A 161 -7.07 13.48 -24.14
C THR A 161 -6.88 11.97 -24.04
N THR A 162 -7.24 11.39 -22.91
CA THR A 162 -7.30 9.93 -22.73
C THR A 162 -8.60 9.57 -22.03
N ASP A 163 -9.20 8.46 -22.45
CA ASP A 163 -10.38 7.85 -21.83
C ASP A 163 -10.03 6.55 -21.09
N VAL A 164 -8.72 6.23 -21.00
CA VAL A 164 -8.23 5.01 -20.36
C VAL A 164 -7.16 5.30 -19.32
N PHE A 165 -7.04 4.41 -18.36
CA PHE A 165 -5.97 4.45 -17.34
C PHE A 165 -5.45 3.04 -17.03
N ASP A 166 -4.32 2.97 -16.32
CA ASP A 166 -3.76 1.71 -15.82
C ASP A 166 -4.39 1.36 -14.48
N GLU A 167 -5.36 0.46 -14.50
CA GLU A 167 -5.97 -0.10 -13.28
C GLU A 167 -5.03 -1.12 -12.64
N ARG A 168 -5.07 -1.20 -11.31
CA ARG A 168 -4.17 -2.05 -10.52
C ARG A 168 -4.96 -2.67 -9.36
N TRP A 169 -4.89 -3.99 -9.29
CA TRP A 169 -5.42 -4.77 -8.17
C TRP A 169 -4.28 -5.46 -7.46
N VAL A 170 -4.38 -5.58 -6.16
CA VAL A 170 -3.47 -6.35 -5.33
C VAL A 170 -4.25 -7.22 -4.36
N MET A 171 -3.86 -8.48 -4.29
CA MET A 171 -4.36 -9.47 -3.35
C MET A 171 -3.16 -9.91 -2.51
N GLU A 172 -3.10 -9.42 -1.28
CA GLU A 172 -2.06 -9.70 -0.31
C GLU A 172 -2.68 -9.81 1.07
N LYS A 173 -2.56 -10.98 1.66
CA LYS A 173 -3.14 -11.27 2.97
C LYS A 173 -2.08 -11.88 3.88
N ASP A 174 -1.58 -11.07 4.79
CA ASP A 174 -0.51 -11.45 5.71
C ASP A 174 -1.11 -12.14 6.93
N THR A 175 -0.93 -13.45 7.04
CA THR A 175 -1.47 -14.25 8.15
C THR A 175 -0.44 -15.17 8.79
N ILE A 176 0.58 -15.61 8.04
CA ILE A 176 1.55 -16.60 8.48
C ILE A 176 2.96 -16.09 8.19
N ASN A 177 3.84 -16.16 9.18
CA ASN A 177 5.27 -15.99 8.99
C ASN A 177 5.98 -17.35 9.02
N ILE A 178 6.31 -17.89 7.86
CA ILE A 178 6.87 -19.25 7.72
C ILE A 178 8.23 -19.37 8.42
N LEU A 179 9.04 -18.31 8.34
CA LEU A 179 10.41 -18.31 8.88
C LEU A 179 10.50 -17.72 10.29
N ASN A 180 9.38 -17.25 10.88
CA ASN A 180 9.37 -16.48 12.13
C ASN A 180 10.35 -15.29 12.13
N SER A 181 10.69 -14.76 10.94
CA SER A 181 11.67 -13.68 10.75
C SER A 181 11.08 -12.28 10.95
N GLY A 182 9.75 -12.15 10.92
CA GLY A 182 9.06 -10.86 10.98
C GLY A 182 9.05 -10.04 9.69
N GLN A 183 9.82 -10.45 8.65
CA GLN A 183 9.99 -9.64 7.44
C GLN A 183 8.98 -9.97 6.32
N ILE A 184 8.73 -11.27 6.09
CA ILE A 184 7.85 -11.73 5.02
C ILE A 184 6.69 -12.50 5.62
N TRP A 185 5.49 -12.03 5.32
CA TRP A 185 4.25 -12.67 5.73
C TRP A 185 3.55 -13.27 4.52
N TRP A 186 2.90 -14.39 4.75
CA TRP A 186 2.23 -15.17 3.72
C TRP A 186 0.74 -15.28 4.04
N GLY A 187 -0.06 -15.53 3.01
CA GLY A 187 -1.47 -15.83 3.16
C GLY A 187 -1.73 -17.17 3.86
N PRO A 188 -3.01 -17.56 3.97
CA PRO A 188 -3.39 -18.83 4.59
C PRO A 188 -2.78 -20.02 3.87
N ALA A 189 -2.54 -21.11 4.62
CA ALA A 189 -1.98 -22.34 4.09
C ALA A 189 -2.91 -22.99 3.03
N MET A 190 -2.31 -23.39 1.93
CA MET A 190 -2.96 -24.09 0.83
C MET A 190 -2.52 -25.55 0.75
N GLY A 191 -3.41 -26.43 0.31
CA GLY A 191 -3.13 -27.85 0.14
C GLY A 191 -4.30 -28.73 0.54
N LEU A 192 -4.01 -30.02 0.75
CA LEU A 192 -4.97 -30.97 1.28
C LEU A 192 -4.75 -31.15 2.79
N GLY A 193 -5.83 -31.33 3.54
CA GLY A 193 -5.77 -31.57 4.98
C GLY A 193 -6.37 -30.45 5.84
N ILE A 194 -6.37 -30.69 7.14
CA ILE A 194 -7.02 -29.81 8.13
C ILE A 194 -6.32 -28.43 8.15
N GLY A 195 -7.12 -27.37 8.09
CA GLY A 195 -6.62 -25.99 8.14
C GLY A 195 -6.01 -25.47 6.85
N LYS A 196 -6.00 -26.25 5.77
CA LYS A 196 -5.52 -25.84 4.45
C LYS A 196 -6.68 -25.62 3.48
N GLN A 197 -6.46 -24.76 2.49
CA GLN A 197 -7.42 -24.46 1.42
C GLN A 197 -6.89 -24.98 0.09
N ALA A 198 -7.65 -25.82 -0.62
CA ALA A 198 -7.25 -26.31 -1.93
C ALA A 198 -7.30 -25.19 -2.99
N LYS A 199 -8.22 -24.24 -2.85
CA LYS A 199 -8.38 -23.09 -3.74
C LYS A 199 -8.74 -21.83 -2.93
N ILE A 200 -8.15 -20.71 -3.29
CA ILE A 200 -8.50 -19.39 -2.77
C ILE A 200 -9.12 -18.59 -3.93
N THR A 201 -10.24 -17.93 -3.69
CA THR A 201 -10.93 -17.12 -4.70
C THR A 201 -11.13 -15.70 -4.18
N THR A 202 -10.82 -14.71 -5.00
CA THR A 202 -10.98 -13.29 -4.70
C THR A 202 -11.87 -12.65 -5.75
N PRO A 203 -13.01 -12.04 -5.37
CA PRO A 203 -13.85 -11.31 -6.30
C PRO A 203 -13.18 -9.98 -6.69
N LEU A 204 -13.26 -9.63 -7.96
CA LEU A 204 -12.73 -8.39 -8.53
C LEU A 204 -13.78 -7.74 -9.43
N ASN A 205 -13.92 -6.42 -9.35
CA ASN A 205 -14.65 -5.67 -10.37
C ASN A 205 -13.67 -5.30 -11.48
N MET A 206 -13.84 -5.94 -12.62
CA MET A 206 -13.05 -5.73 -13.84
C MET A 206 -13.89 -5.12 -14.97
N GLU A 207 -15.04 -4.52 -14.67
CA GLU A 207 -15.84 -3.79 -15.63
C GLU A 207 -15.01 -2.68 -16.31
N GLY A 208 -15.29 -2.42 -17.58
CA GLY A 208 -14.62 -1.36 -18.34
C GLY A 208 -13.20 -1.68 -18.81
N LEU A 209 -12.77 -2.94 -18.77
CA LEU A 209 -11.50 -3.35 -19.40
C LEU A 209 -11.50 -2.99 -20.89
N VAL A 210 -10.34 -2.61 -21.39
CA VAL A 210 -10.12 -2.22 -22.79
C VAL A 210 -9.60 -3.41 -23.57
N ASN A 211 -10.28 -3.74 -24.68
CA ASN A 211 -9.81 -4.73 -25.64
C ASN A 211 -9.45 -4.04 -26.97
N PRO A 212 -8.28 -4.31 -27.58
CA PRO A 212 -7.23 -5.24 -27.14
C PRO A 212 -6.35 -4.64 -26.05
N SER A 213 -6.03 -5.43 -25.04
CA SER A 213 -5.00 -5.11 -24.04
C SER A 213 -4.55 -6.40 -23.36
N ASP A 214 -3.51 -6.30 -22.52
CA ASP A 214 -3.02 -7.42 -21.74
C ASP A 214 -3.46 -7.29 -20.29
N LEU A 215 -3.75 -8.44 -19.67
CA LEU A 215 -3.74 -8.61 -18.23
C LEU A 215 -2.31 -8.91 -17.80
N ILE A 216 -1.72 -8.06 -16.96
CA ILE A 216 -0.34 -8.22 -16.50
C ILE A 216 -0.38 -8.72 -15.06
N PHE A 217 0.18 -9.90 -14.85
CA PHE A 217 0.25 -10.53 -13.54
C PHE A 217 1.68 -10.51 -12.99
N LYS A 218 1.82 -10.28 -11.69
CA LYS A 218 3.02 -10.55 -10.92
C LYS A 218 2.60 -11.32 -9.67
N LEU A 219 3.19 -12.50 -9.47
CA LEU A 219 2.81 -13.46 -8.45
C LEU A 219 4.02 -13.78 -7.58
N ASN A 220 3.81 -13.97 -6.29
CA ASN A 220 4.82 -14.50 -5.39
C ASN A 220 4.21 -15.65 -4.58
N TYR A 221 4.72 -16.86 -4.83
CA TYR A 221 4.27 -18.10 -4.22
C TYR A 221 5.40 -18.77 -3.46
N ALA A 222 5.05 -19.52 -2.41
CA ALA A 222 5.96 -20.44 -1.75
C ALA A 222 5.33 -21.81 -1.61
N ALA A 223 6.14 -22.85 -1.64
CA ALA A 223 5.70 -24.22 -1.37
C ALA A 223 6.73 -25.02 -0.58
N ALA A 224 6.26 -25.70 0.45
CA ALA A 224 6.98 -26.75 1.17
C ALA A 224 6.44 -28.10 0.68
N SER A 225 7.08 -28.67 -0.32
CA SER A 225 6.77 -29.97 -0.90
C SER A 225 8.05 -30.78 -1.05
N THR A 226 8.12 -31.96 -0.46
CA THR A 226 9.27 -32.87 -0.59
C THR A 226 9.02 -33.87 -1.73
N ALA A 227 10.07 -34.28 -2.41
CA ALA A 227 10.09 -35.26 -3.50
C ALA A 227 9.39 -34.82 -4.80
N ASN A 228 8.27 -34.11 -4.74
CA ASN A 228 7.51 -33.67 -5.92
C ASN A 228 7.36 -32.18 -5.96
N ALA A 229 7.36 -31.60 -7.16
CA ALA A 229 7.02 -30.18 -7.36
C ALA A 229 5.55 -29.91 -6.95
N ALA A 230 5.30 -28.69 -6.55
CA ALA A 230 3.95 -28.17 -6.32
C ALA A 230 3.56 -27.21 -7.43
N ASN A 231 2.27 -27.17 -7.76
CA ASN A 231 1.73 -26.33 -8.80
C ASN A 231 0.70 -25.36 -8.23
N PHE A 232 0.80 -24.08 -8.61
CA PHE A 232 -0.24 -23.09 -8.41
C PHE A 232 -0.95 -22.84 -9.74
N GLU A 233 -2.26 -23.01 -9.77
CA GLU A 233 -3.09 -22.80 -10.95
C GLU A 233 -3.89 -21.54 -10.81
N LEU A 234 -3.53 -20.50 -11.59
CA LEU A 234 -4.27 -19.24 -11.66
C LEU A 234 -5.42 -19.37 -12.63
N THR A 235 -6.60 -18.98 -12.19
CA THR A 235 -7.83 -18.96 -13.00
C THR A 235 -8.53 -17.63 -12.90
N LEU A 236 -9.22 -17.22 -13.97
CA LEU A 236 -10.14 -16.07 -13.94
C LEU A 236 -11.49 -16.56 -14.49
N ASN A 237 -12.56 -16.43 -13.69
CA ASN A 237 -13.88 -16.99 -13.97
C ASN A 237 -13.78 -18.47 -14.42
N ASP A 238 -13.01 -19.27 -13.66
CA ASP A 238 -12.70 -20.69 -13.91
C ASP A 238 -11.93 -20.99 -15.21
N GLN A 239 -11.61 -19.99 -16.02
CA GLN A 239 -10.67 -20.17 -17.14
C GLN A 239 -9.24 -20.18 -16.61
N LYS A 240 -8.51 -21.23 -16.89
CA LYS A 240 -7.10 -21.36 -16.49
C LYS A 240 -6.23 -20.41 -17.31
N LEU A 241 -5.51 -19.53 -16.61
CA LEU A 241 -4.59 -18.58 -17.21
C LEU A 241 -3.13 -19.03 -17.16
N ARG A 242 -2.73 -19.64 -16.04
CA ARG A 242 -1.32 -19.98 -15.79
C ARG A 242 -1.20 -21.15 -14.81
N THR A 243 -0.17 -21.98 -15.00
CA THR A 243 0.36 -22.88 -13.98
C THR A 243 1.77 -22.45 -13.64
N THR A 244 2.02 -22.16 -12.37
CA THR A 244 3.34 -21.84 -11.83
C THR A 244 3.84 -23.01 -11.03
N ILE A 245 5.02 -23.52 -11.38
CA ILE A 245 5.64 -24.72 -10.77
C ILE A 245 6.64 -24.25 -9.71
N VAL A 246 6.54 -24.80 -8.51
CA VAL A 246 7.50 -24.61 -7.43
C VAL A 246 8.26 -25.90 -7.22
N ALA A 247 9.59 -25.86 -7.33
CA ALA A 247 10.45 -27.02 -7.14
C ALA A 247 10.33 -27.61 -5.72
N PRO A 248 10.57 -28.90 -5.53
CA PRO A 248 10.54 -29.51 -4.20
C PRO A 248 11.73 -29.02 -3.35
N ILE A 249 11.53 -29.01 -2.03
CA ILE A 249 12.61 -28.85 -1.04
C ILE A 249 13.20 -30.22 -0.70
N SER A 250 14.42 -30.25 -0.13
CA SER A 250 15.05 -31.48 0.30
C SER A 250 14.37 -32.13 1.51
N GLY A 251 13.74 -31.32 2.36
CA GLY A 251 13.16 -31.74 3.63
C GLY A 251 14.17 -31.92 4.76
N TYR A 252 15.44 -31.55 4.57
CA TYR A 252 16.43 -31.54 5.65
C TYR A 252 16.15 -30.39 6.62
N ILE A 253 16.38 -30.62 7.91
CA ILE A 253 16.09 -29.66 8.99
C ILE A 253 16.85 -28.34 8.87
N TYR A 254 17.97 -28.33 8.15
CA TYR A 254 18.83 -27.14 7.95
C TYR A 254 18.67 -26.52 6.56
N ASP A 255 17.75 -27.02 5.77
CA ASP A 255 17.45 -26.49 4.44
C ASP A 255 16.30 -25.47 4.48
N ASP A 256 16.00 -24.87 3.34
CA ASP A 256 14.92 -23.91 3.23
C ASP A 256 13.57 -24.52 3.65
N ALA A 257 12.82 -23.77 4.46
CA ALA A 257 11.49 -24.21 4.91
C ALA A 257 10.46 -24.27 3.76
N ALA A 258 10.69 -23.52 2.69
CA ALA A 258 9.89 -23.51 1.47
C ALA A 258 10.69 -22.94 0.30
N ASN A 259 10.45 -23.42 -0.91
CA ASN A 259 10.93 -22.77 -2.13
C ASN A 259 9.98 -21.65 -2.52
N ILE A 260 10.54 -20.52 -2.98
CA ILE A 260 9.83 -19.32 -3.37
C ILE A 260 9.94 -19.11 -4.88
N VAL A 261 8.84 -18.77 -5.53
CA VAL A 261 8.79 -18.42 -6.95
C VAL A 261 8.15 -17.03 -7.12
N LEU A 262 8.84 -16.21 -7.89
CA LEU A 262 8.31 -14.94 -8.41
C LEU A 262 8.04 -15.14 -9.91
N ASP A 263 6.78 -15.06 -10.32
CA ASP A 263 6.36 -15.20 -11.71
C ASP A 263 5.71 -13.92 -12.22
N THR A 264 6.12 -13.47 -13.41
CA THR A 264 5.56 -12.27 -14.06
C THR A 264 5.23 -12.62 -15.50
N PHE A 265 3.98 -12.44 -15.88
CA PHE A 265 3.53 -12.79 -17.23
C PHE A 265 2.37 -11.90 -17.69
N ARG A 266 2.12 -11.97 -19.01
CA ARG A 266 1.04 -11.27 -19.68
C ARG A 266 0.07 -12.26 -20.28
N VAL A 267 -1.22 -11.97 -20.19
CA VAL A 267 -2.31 -12.73 -20.81
C VAL A 267 -3.08 -11.78 -21.71
N PRO A 268 -3.09 -11.97 -23.02
CA PRO A 268 -3.94 -11.17 -23.91
C PRO A 268 -5.40 -11.31 -23.49
N LEU A 269 -6.10 -10.19 -23.43
CA LEU A 269 -7.52 -10.18 -23.12
C LEU A 269 -8.29 -10.76 -24.31
N SER A 270 -8.82 -11.97 -24.15
CA SER A 270 -9.54 -12.69 -25.21
C SER A 270 -11.04 -12.34 -25.22
N ASP A 271 -11.68 -12.54 -26.36
CA ASP A 271 -13.14 -12.37 -26.48
C ASP A 271 -13.91 -13.31 -25.55
N ASN A 272 -13.40 -14.52 -25.32
CA ASN A 272 -14.02 -15.46 -24.37
C ASN A 272 -14.01 -14.90 -22.97
N LEU A 273 -12.90 -14.29 -22.53
CA LEU A 273 -12.79 -13.66 -21.23
C LEU A 273 -13.68 -12.43 -21.12
N MET A 274 -13.76 -11.61 -22.19
CA MET A 274 -14.61 -10.43 -22.25
C MET A 274 -16.11 -10.75 -22.17
N ARG A 275 -16.52 -11.96 -22.58
CA ARG A 275 -17.92 -12.42 -22.48
C ARG A 275 -18.30 -12.94 -21.10
N THR A 276 -17.34 -13.11 -20.19
CA THR A 276 -17.61 -13.51 -18.82
C THR A 276 -18.12 -12.32 -17.99
N ASN A 277 -18.65 -12.58 -16.80
CA ASN A 277 -19.04 -11.52 -15.89
C ASN A 277 -17.79 -10.82 -15.35
N LEU A 278 -17.53 -9.61 -15.82
CA LEU A 278 -16.39 -8.79 -15.37
C LEU A 278 -16.76 -7.87 -14.20
N VAL A 279 -18.04 -7.65 -13.93
CA VAL A 279 -18.50 -6.86 -12.75
C VAL A 279 -18.15 -7.59 -11.45
N THR A 280 -18.30 -8.93 -11.46
CA THR A 280 -17.92 -9.81 -10.35
C THR A 280 -17.05 -10.94 -10.85
N ALA A 281 -15.86 -10.57 -11.40
CA ALA A 281 -14.89 -11.55 -11.84
C ALA A 281 -14.26 -12.27 -10.63
N ASN A 282 -14.04 -13.57 -10.75
CA ASN A 282 -13.45 -14.39 -9.71
C ASN A 282 -12.02 -14.79 -10.09
N LEU A 283 -11.03 -14.19 -9.44
CA LEU A 283 -9.65 -14.62 -9.55
C LEU A 283 -9.40 -15.77 -8.57
N GLY A 284 -9.13 -16.96 -9.09
CA GLY A 284 -8.90 -18.17 -8.33
C GLY A 284 -7.45 -18.61 -8.37
N VAL A 285 -6.94 -19.13 -7.25
CA VAL A 285 -5.66 -19.85 -7.19
C VAL A 285 -5.90 -21.22 -6.58
N GLY A 286 -5.68 -22.25 -7.36
CA GLY A 286 -5.67 -23.64 -6.91
C GLY A 286 -4.26 -24.10 -6.56
N TYR A 287 -4.11 -24.95 -5.56
CA TYR A 287 -2.85 -25.60 -5.19
C TYR A 287 -2.94 -27.09 -5.43
N VAL A 288 -2.00 -27.63 -6.21
CA VAL A 288 -1.95 -29.05 -6.59
C VAL A 288 -0.54 -29.60 -6.33
N SER A 289 -0.47 -30.70 -5.59
CA SER A 289 0.76 -31.47 -5.38
C SER A 289 0.45 -32.96 -5.25
N ALA A 290 1.33 -33.78 -5.79
CA ALA A 290 1.27 -35.23 -5.56
C ALA A 290 1.59 -35.59 -4.10
N ASN A 291 2.32 -34.75 -3.39
CA ASN A 291 2.58 -34.90 -1.97
C ASN A 291 1.43 -34.31 -1.15
N THR A 292 0.59 -35.14 -0.54
CA THR A 292 -0.57 -34.73 0.26
C THR A 292 -0.19 -33.91 1.52
N ASN A 293 1.03 -34.08 2.01
CA ASN A 293 1.55 -33.34 3.16
C ASN A 293 2.10 -31.95 2.77
N SER A 294 2.23 -31.67 1.47
CA SER A 294 2.75 -30.39 0.99
C SER A 294 1.87 -29.22 1.41
N THR A 295 2.49 -28.05 1.51
CA THR A 295 1.80 -26.80 1.85
C THR A 295 2.27 -25.72 0.91
N GLY A 296 1.33 -24.96 0.37
CA GLY A 296 1.57 -23.78 -0.43
C GLY A 296 1.12 -22.52 0.27
N TRP A 297 1.67 -21.38 -0.13
CA TRP A 297 1.28 -20.05 0.35
C TRP A 297 1.37 -19.04 -0.77
N ILE A 298 0.49 -18.06 -0.73
CA ILE A 298 0.50 -16.88 -1.59
C ILE A 298 1.00 -15.72 -0.75
N ASN A 299 2.08 -15.05 -1.15
CA ASN A 299 2.45 -13.77 -0.59
C ASN A 299 1.53 -12.70 -1.19
N TYR A 300 1.64 -12.49 -2.51
CA TYR A 300 0.78 -11.57 -3.21
C TYR A 300 0.50 -11.98 -4.66
N ILE A 301 -0.57 -11.42 -5.18
CA ILE A 301 -0.88 -11.40 -6.60
C ILE A 301 -1.19 -9.95 -6.97
N THR A 302 -0.50 -9.40 -7.95
CA THR A 302 -0.92 -8.15 -8.59
C THR A 302 -1.47 -8.44 -9.98
N LEU A 303 -2.51 -7.71 -10.33
CA LEU A 303 -3.09 -7.69 -11.67
C LEU A 303 -3.15 -6.23 -12.13
N GLN A 304 -2.74 -5.98 -13.35
CA GLN A 304 -2.81 -4.68 -14.00
C GLN A 304 -3.43 -4.81 -15.37
N ALA A 305 -4.24 -3.84 -15.75
CA ALA A 305 -4.89 -3.81 -17.06
C ALA A 305 -5.27 -2.38 -17.45
N LYS A 306 -5.46 -2.16 -18.76
CA LYS A 306 -6.07 -0.92 -19.26
C LYS A 306 -7.58 -0.94 -19.00
N ARG A 307 -8.09 0.14 -18.42
CA ARG A 307 -9.49 0.32 -18.06
C ARG A 307 -9.99 1.68 -18.53
N LYS A 308 -11.23 1.77 -19.01
CA LYS A 308 -11.85 3.05 -19.32
C LYS A 308 -12.05 3.88 -18.06
N ILE A 309 -11.96 5.19 -18.20
CA ILE A 309 -12.26 6.11 -17.09
C ILE A 309 -13.78 6.03 -16.82
N GLY A 310 -14.16 5.72 -15.58
CA GLY A 310 -15.55 5.58 -15.17
C GLY A 310 -15.69 5.29 -13.68
N PHE A 311 -16.92 5.37 -13.17
CA PHE A 311 -17.26 4.96 -11.81
C PHE A 311 -17.77 3.52 -11.83
N TYR A 312 -17.00 2.59 -11.31
CA TYR A 312 -17.27 1.15 -11.34
C TYR A 312 -17.68 0.61 -9.96
N GLY A 313 -18.70 1.18 -9.36
CA GLY A 313 -19.17 0.78 -8.04
C GLY A 313 -18.17 1.15 -6.94
N GLY A 314 -18.47 2.19 -6.19
CA GLY A 314 -17.68 2.56 -5.02
C GLY A 314 -17.74 1.48 -3.94
N ALA A 315 -16.62 1.26 -3.23
CA ALA A 315 -16.58 0.46 -2.03
C ALA A 315 -17.31 1.16 -0.88
#